data_3b5b6195d57b337a92afe42b1ba745a8
#
_entry.id   3b5b6195d57b337a92afe42b1ba745a8
#
_cell.length_a   1.000
_cell.length_b   1.000
_cell.length_c   1.000
_cell.angle_alpha   90.00
_cell.angle_beta   90.00
_cell.angle_gamma   90.00
#
_symmetry.space_group_name_H-M   'P 1'
#
loop_
_entity.id
_entity.type
_entity.pdbx_description
1 polymer ?
#
loop_
_entity_poly.entity_id
_entity_poly.type
_entity_poly.pdbx_seq_one_letter_code
_entity_poly.pdbx_strand_id
1 'polypeptide(L)'
;FKINSKYNPFKINNKNRFMTNQYVDFVSDEHFLKCVKWVCDAYLDPSLKLDKTWLQRNGVDPFKMVFDMVVQNRNFESLMEQEKSRQYDKKSGGRIGDFHQKLLGGVKGWVDLGVGDESKVDLKKEDNTIFIELKNKYNTVNSDSLSAVRQKLVKITKDFPNSIAYWAFVIEKNGTSGESEWVYLGDNNPKL
;
A
#
# COMPACT_ATOMS: atom_id res chain seq x y z
N PHE A 1 4.94 -15.41 -22.39
CA PHE A 1 4.39 -16.38 -21.41
C PHE A 1 2.92 -16.60 -21.71
N LYS A 2 2.57 -17.73 -22.33
CA LYS A 2 1.16 -18.16 -22.45
C LYS A 2 0.74 -18.74 -21.11
N ILE A 3 -0.10 -18.02 -20.37
CA ILE A 3 -0.78 -18.57 -19.19
C ILE A 3 -1.75 -19.64 -19.70
N ASN A 4 -1.53 -20.88 -19.28
CA ASN A 4 -2.35 -22.02 -19.63
C ASN A 4 -3.75 -21.82 -19.04
N SER A 5 -4.77 -21.57 -19.85
CA SER A 5 -6.13 -21.22 -19.45
C SER A 5 -6.89 -22.30 -18.63
N LYS A 6 -6.23 -23.42 -18.33
CA LYS A 6 -6.78 -24.51 -17.51
C LYS A 6 -6.57 -24.34 -16.01
N TYR A 7 -5.73 -23.39 -15.56
CA TYR A 7 -5.52 -23.13 -14.15
C TYR A 7 -6.23 -21.84 -13.76
N ASN A 8 -7.40 -21.96 -13.17
CA ASN A 8 -8.07 -20.84 -12.51
C ASN A 8 -7.84 -21.01 -11.00
N PRO A 9 -6.87 -20.30 -10.41
CA PRO A 9 -6.56 -20.38 -8.98
C PRO A 9 -7.70 -19.88 -8.09
N PHE A 10 -8.74 -19.27 -8.69
CA PHE A 10 -9.89 -18.69 -7.99
C PHE A 10 -11.16 -19.57 -8.04
N LYS A 11 -11.09 -20.82 -8.53
CA LYS A 11 -12.20 -21.76 -8.39
C LYS A 11 -12.24 -22.29 -6.96
N ILE A 12 -13.06 -21.66 -6.13
CA ILE A 12 -13.42 -22.16 -4.80
C ILE A 12 -14.32 -23.38 -4.98
N ASN A 13 -13.77 -24.57 -4.70
CA ASN A 13 -14.58 -25.80 -4.60
C ASN A 13 -15.30 -25.80 -3.24
N ASN A 14 -16.56 -25.41 -3.24
CA ASN A 14 -17.45 -25.54 -2.09
C ASN A 14 -17.72 -27.04 -1.79
N LYS A 15 -16.84 -27.68 -1.05
CA LYS A 15 -17.14 -28.93 -0.34
C LYS A 15 -16.61 -28.82 1.07
N ASN A 16 -17.54 -28.87 2.04
CA ASN A 16 -17.40 -28.92 3.48
C ASN A 16 -16.05 -29.47 3.94
N ARG A 17 -15.17 -28.58 4.40
CA ARG A 17 -13.98 -28.94 5.18
C ARG A 17 -13.92 -27.96 6.33
N PHE A 18 -13.72 -28.44 7.55
CA PHE A 18 -13.37 -27.61 8.71
C PHE A 18 -12.27 -26.64 8.28
N MET A 19 -12.55 -25.33 8.32
CA MET A 19 -11.72 -24.30 7.69
C MET A 19 -10.43 -24.12 8.49
N THR A 20 -9.42 -24.92 8.18
CA THR A 20 -8.05 -24.52 8.40
C THR A 20 -7.71 -23.55 7.27
N ASN A 21 -7.39 -22.29 7.60
CA ASN A 21 -6.92 -21.32 6.61
C ASN A 21 -5.70 -21.92 5.89
N GLN A 22 -5.78 -21.99 4.55
CA GLN A 22 -4.77 -22.66 3.73
C GLN A 22 -3.59 -21.75 3.41
N TYR A 23 -3.82 -20.44 3.35
CA TYR A 23 -2.82 -19.46 2.89
C TYR A 23 -2.14 -18.74 4.05
N VAL A 24 -2.92 -18.20 4.98
CA VAL A 24 -2.45 -17.53 6.19
C VAL A 24 -3.39 -17.85 7.34
N ASP A 25 -2.90 -17.90 8.56
CA ASP A 25 -3.65 -18.33 9.74
C ASP A 25 -4.51 -17.24 10.40
N PHE A 26 -4.26 -15.96 10.09
CA PHE A 26 -4.86 -14.81 10.76
C PHE A 26 -6.07 -14.19 10.04
N VAL A 27 -6.35 -14.59 8.77
CA VAL A 27 -7.55 -14.20 8.03
C VAL A 27 -8.12 -15.38 7.24
N SER A 28 -9.41 -15.31 6.88
CA SER A 28 -10.03 -16.35 6.06
C SER A 28 -9.42 -16.41 4.66
N ASP A 29 -9.41 -17.60 4.06
CA ASP A 29 -8.94 -17.81 2.67
C ASP A 29 -9.72 -16.95 1.67
N GLU A 30 -11.04 -16.77 1.90
CA GLU A 30 -11.87 -15.92 1.05
C GLU A 30 -11.40 -14.46 1.07
N HIS A 31 -11.13 -13.91 2.27
CA HIS A 31 -10.63 -12.55 2.42
C HIS A 31 -9.25 -12.40 1.80
N PHE A 32 -8.33 -13.34 2.06
CA PHE A 32 -7.00 -13.36 1.47
C PHE A 32 -7.06 -13.32 -0.06
N LEU A 33 -7.80 -14.25 -0.66
CA LEU A 33 -7.94 -14.33 -2.12
C LEU A 33 -8.61 -13.09 -2.73
N LYS A 34 -9.56 -12.48 -2.03
CA LYS A 34 -10.16 -11.20 -2.45
C LYS A 34 -9.11 -10.07 -2.49
N CYS A 35 -8.24 -9.99 -1.49
CA CYS A 35 -7.16 -9.00 -1.45
C CYS A 35 -6.12 -9.26 -2.56
N VAL A 36 -5.74 -10.52 -2.79
CA VAL A 36 -4.83 -10.89 -3.89
C VAL A 36 -5.43 -10.54 -5.24
N LYS A 37 -6.69 -10.90 -5.46
CA LYS A 37 -7.40 -10.57 -6.71
C LYS A 37 -7.41 -9.06 -6.96
N TRP A 38 -7.66 -8.26 -5.93
CA TRP A 38 -7.68 -6.81 -6.05
C TRP A 38 -6.34 -6.21 -6.50
N VAL A 39 -5.20 -6.81 -6.07
CA VAL A 39 -3.87 -6.44 -6.59
C VAL A 39 -3.71 -6.89 -8.04
N CYS A 40 -4.05 -8.15 -8.35
CA CYS A 40 -3.95 -8.70 -9.71
C CYS A 40 -4.75 -7.88 -10.73
N ASP A 41 -5.94 -7.40 -10.36
CA ASP A 41 -6.77 -6.56 -11.23
C ASP A 41 -6.04 -5.26 -11.64
N ALA A 42 -5.13 -4.73 -10.81
CA ALA A 42 -4.32 -3.57 -11.18
C ALA A 42 -3.26 -3.88 -12.25
N TYR A 43 -2.70 -5.09 -12.23
CA TYR A 43 -1.74 -5.53 -13.25
C TYR A 43 -2.42 -5.88 -14.58
N LEU A 44 -3.68 -6.32 -14.53
CA LEU A 44 -4.44 -6.77 -15.70
C LEU A 44 -5.30 -5.66 -16.31
N ASP A 45 -5.27 -4.45 -15.77
CA ASP A 45 -6.12 -3.35 -16.22
C ASP A 45 -5.72 -2.86 -17.62
N PRO A 46 -6.57 -3.08 -18.65
CA PRO A 46 -6.28 -2.68 -20.01
C PRO A 46 -6.47 -1.17 -20.27
N SER A 47 -6.91 -0.40 -19.26
CA SER A 47 -7.30 1.01 -19.43
C SER A 47 -6.14 1.99 -19.58
N LEU A 48 -4.89 1.55 -19.44
CA LEU A 48 -3.71 2.38 -19.70
C LEU A 48 -3.50 2.56 -21.21
N LYS A 49 -4.41 3.32 -21.82
CA LYS A 49 -4.23 3.80 -23.20
C LYS A 49 -3.37 5.06 -23.17
N LEU A 50 -2.19 4.98 -23.76
CA LEU A 50 -1.29 6.11 -23.95
C LEU A 50 -1.75 6.92 -25.17
N ASP A 51 -2.66 7.84 -24.96
CA ASP A 51 -3.03 8.86 -25.94
C ASP A 51 -2.51 10.26 -25.52
N LYS A 52 -2.65 11.24 -26.39
CA LYS A 52 -2.25 12.63 -26.09
C LYS A 52 -2.92 13.18 -24.83
N THR A 53 -4.18 12.83 -24.61
CA THR A 53 -4.98 13.26 -23.45
C THR A 53 -4.44 12.63 -22.16
N TRP A 54 -3.95 11.38 -22.25
CA TRP A 54 -3.33 10.71 -21.13
C TRP A 54 -2.02 11.39 -20.69
N LEU A 55 -1.15 11.74 -21.66
CA LEU A 55 0.10 12.46 -21.38
C LEU A 55 -0.14 13.79 -20.66
N GLN A 56 -1.14 14.55 -21.09
CA GLN A 56 -1.52 15.81 -20.46
C GLN A 56 -2.03 15.62 -19.03
N ARG A 57 -2.87 14.63 -18.79
CA ARG A 57 -3.46 14.37 -17.46
C ARG A 57 -2.46 13.81 -16.44
N ASN A 58 -1.46 13.08 -16.88
CA ASN A 58 -0.51 12.43 -15.97
C ASN A 58 0.78 13.23 -15.73
N GLY A 59 0.82 14.49 -16.19
CA GLY A 59 1.92 15.40 -15.87
C GLY A 59 3.29 14.86 -16.34
N VAL A 60 3.33 14.29 -17.53
CA VAL A 60 4.62 13.88 -18.13
C VAL A 60 5.45 15.13 -18.39
N ASP A 61 6.65 15.17 -17.82
CA ASP A 61 7.57 16.28 -17.99
C ASP A 61 8.19 16.26 -19.42
N PRO A 62 7.84 17.21 -20.28
CA PRO A 62 8.34 17.23 -21.64
C PRO A 62 9.84 17.52 -21.71
N PHE A 63 10.40 18.28 -20.76
CA PHE A 63 11.84 18.55 -20.73
C PHE A 63 12.61 17.28 -20.40
N LYS A 64 12.15 16.51 -19.40
CA LYS A 64 12.72 15.20 -19.08
C LYS A 64 12.69 14.29 -20.29
N MET A 65 11.58 14.24 -21.04
CA MET A 65 11.48 13.42 -22.25
C MET A 65 12.54 13.81 -23.29
N VAL A 66 12.75 15.11 -23.54
CA VAL A 66 13.77 15.59 -24.49
C VAL A 66 15.17 15.20 -24.03
N PHE A 67 15.49 15.37 -22.74
CA PHE A 67 16.78 14.93 -22.19
C PHE A 67 16.98 13.42 -22.31
N ASP A 68 15.98 12.62 -21.99
CA ASP A 68 16.05 11.16 -22.13
C ASP A 68 16.25 10.73 -23.59
N MET A 69 15.62 11.41 -24.55
CA MET A 69 15.85 11.18 -25.99
C MET A 69 17.30 11.44 -26.38
N VAL A 70 17.83 12.60 -26.01
CA VAL A 70 19.16 13.03 -26.42
C VAL A 70 20.26 12.25 -25.71
N VAL A 71 20.19 12.16 -24.37
CA VAL A 71 21.24 11.55 -23.54
C VAL A 71 21.27 10.04 -23.66
N GLN A 72 20.09 9.41 -23.76
CA GLN A 72 19.99 7.95 -23.86
C GLN A 72 19.89 7.45 -25.30
N ASN A 73 19.96 8.35 -26.30
CA ASN A 73 19.81 8.04 -27.72
C ASN A 73 18.55 7.19 -28.01
N ARG A 74 17.41 7.59 -27.46
CA ARG A 74 16.14 6.88 -27.60
C ARG A 74 15.20 7.60 -28.55
N ASN A 75 14.40 6.83 -29.25
CA ASN A 75 13.28 7.37 -30.01
C ASN A 75 12.04 7.59 -29.13
N PHE A 76 11.09 8.36 -29.65
CA PHE A 76 9.86 8.67 -28.93
C PHE A 76 9.06 7.42 -28.52
N GLU A 77 9.01 6.39 -29.37
CA GLU A 77 8.27 5.16 -29.11
C GLU A 77 8.83 4.42 -27.89
N SER A 78 10.16 4.28 -27.79
CA SER A 78 10.79 3.62 -26.65
C SER A 78 10.61 4.38 -25.35
N LEU A 79 10.53 5.71 -25.40
CA LEU A 79 10.20 6.53 -24.23
C LEU A 79 8.75 6.34 -23.80
N MET A 80 7.83 6.23 -24.73
CA MET A 80 6.42 5.96 -24.43
C MET A 80 6.23 4.59 -23.80
N GLU A 81 6.94 3.58 -24.25
CA GLU A 81 6.96 2.25 -23.65
C GLU A 81 7.50 2.28 -22.21
N GLN A 82 8.58 3.02 -21.97
CA GLN A 82 9.14 3.20 -20.64
C GLN A 82 8.18 3.94 -19.71
N GLU A 83 7.54 5.00 -20.19
CA GLU A 83 6.56 5.75 -19.40
C GLU A 83 5.34 4.90 -19.07
N LYS A 84 4.89 4.06 -19.99
CA LYS A 84 3.83 3.08 -19.74
C LYS A 84 4.22 2.10 -18.65
N SER A 85 5.42 1.53 -18.72
CA SER A 85 5.94 0.66 -17.67
C SER A 85 5.97 1.37 -16.32
N ARG A 86 6.47 2.59 -16.28
CA ARG A 86 6.53 3.41 -15.07
C ARG A 86 5.14 3.65 -14.45
N GLN A 87 4.12 3.86 -15.26
CA GLN A 87 2.75 4.05 -14.78
C GLN A 87 2.12 2.76 -14.26
N TYR A 88 2.42 1.63 -14.90
CA TYR A 88 2.04 0.33 -14.37
C TYR A 88 2.69 0.07 -13.01
N ASP A 89 3.99 0.33 -12.89
CA ASP A 89 4.72 0.17 -11.63
C ASP A 89 4.17 1.07 -10.52
N LYS A 90 3.85 2.33 -10.85
CA LYS A 90 3.22 3.26 -9.91
C LYS A 90 1.86 2.76 -9.43
N LYS A 91 1.03 2.27 -10.35
CA LYS A 91 -0.31 1.76 -10.04
C LYS A 91 -0.25 0.49 -9.20
N SER A 92 0.56 -0.48 -9.61
CA SER A 92 0.72 -1.74 -8.89
C SER A 92 1.38 -1.53 -7.52
N GLY A 93 2.39 -0.65 -7.44
CA GLY A 93 3.04 -0.28 -6.19
C GLY A 93 2.07 0.34 -5.18
N GLY A 94 1.16 1.22 -5.63
CA GLY A 94 0.07 1.74 -4.80
C GLY A 94 -0.84 0.62 -4.29
N ARG A 95 -1.25 -0.30 -5.17
CA ARG A 95 -2.10 -1.45 -4.79
C ARG A 95 -1.42 -2.38 -3.79
N ILE A 96 -0.11 -2.61 -3.93
CA ILE A 96 0.65 -3.41 -2.95
C ILE A 96 0.71 -2.70 -1.59
N GLY A 97 0.85 -1.38 -1.57
CA GLY A 97 0.77 -0.59 -0.33
C GLY A 97 -0.55 -0.81 0.40
N ASP A 98 -1.66 -0.64 -0.31
CA ASP A 98 -3.00 -0.81 0.25
C ASP A 98 -3.36 -2.29 0.53
N PHE A 99 -2.70 -3.25 -0.13
CA PHE A 99 -2.96 -4.68 0.05
C PHE A 99 -2.79 -5.11 1.50
N HIS A 100 -1.70 -4.69 2.13
CA HIS A 100 -1.43 -5.06 3.52
C HIS A 100 -2.46 -4.46 4.48
N GLN A 101 -2.87 -3.21 4.24
CA GLN A 101 -3.93 -2.57 5.01
C GLN A 101 -5.25 -3.36 4.89
N LYS A 102 -5.68 -3.67 3.66
CA LYS A 102 -6.89 -4.45 3.40
C LYS A 102 -6.82 -5.85 4.00
N LEU A 103 -5.67 -6.51 3.88
CA LEU A 103 -5.47 -7.84 4.42
C LEU A 103 -5.60 -7.84 5.95
N LEU A 104 -4.94 -6.91 6.63
CA LEU A 104 -5.00 -6.77 8.08
C LEU A 104 -6.37 -6.34 8.58
N GLY A 105 -7.13 -5.56 7.79
CA GLY A 105 -8.52 -5.22 8.09
C GLY A 105 -9.47 -6.42 8.11
N GLY A 106 -9.06 -7.57 7.59
CA GLY A 106 -9.81 -8.83 7.69
C GLY A 106 -9.54 -9.64 8.96
N VAL A 107 -8.59 -9.22 9.78
CA VAL A 107 -8.30 -9.85 11.06
C VAL A 107 -9.43 -9.54 12.05
N LYS A 108 -9.91 -10.55 12.78
CA LYS A 108 -10.99 -10.39 13.75
C LYS A 108 -10.66 -9.30 14.78
N GLY A 109 -11.56 -8.34 14.95
CA GLY A 109 -11.39 -7.22 15.87
C GLY A 109 -10.58 -6.05 15.31
N TRP A 110 -10.23 -6.08 14.01
CA TRP A 110 -9.58 -4.99 13.31
C TRP A 110 -10.47 -4.38 12.23
N VAL A 111 -10.28 -3.11 11.95
CA VAL A 111 -11.05 -2.34 10.96
C VAL A 111 -10.07 -1.64 10.03
N ASP A 112 -10.21 -1.89 8.73
CA ASP A 112 -9.61 -1.08 7.66
C ASP A 112 -10.44 0.21 7.52
N LEU A 113 -9.83 1.35 7.77
CA LEU A 113 -10.51 2.65 7.76
C LEU A 113 -10.61 3.25 6.34
N GLY A 114 -9.83 2.70 5.41
CA GLY A 114 -9.86 3.14 4.03
C GLY A 114 -9.38 4.58 3.84
N VAL A 115 -9.74 5.17 2.68
CA VAL A 115 -9.43 6.56 2.35
C VAL A 115 -10.59 7.45 2.79
N GLY A 116 -10.29 8.45 3.64
CA GLY A 116 -11.27 9.49 4.01
C GLY A 116 -11.83 9.39 5.43
N ASP A 117 -11.37 8.44 6.24
CA ASP A 117 -11.71 8.42 7.67
C ASP A 117 -11.16 9.67 8.39
N GLU A 118 -11.92 10.19 9.37
CA GLU A 118 -11.56 11.41 10.11
C GLU A 118 -10.26 11.27 10.91
N SER A 119 -9.95 10.05 11.39
CA SER A 119 -8.70 9.77 12.10
C SER A 119 -7.49 9.80 11.17
N LYS A 120 -7.69 9.60 9.86
CA LYS A 120 -6.66 9.58 8.82
C LYS A 120 -5.56 8.53 9.02
N VAL A 121 -5.80 7.50 9.85
CA VAL A 121 -4.93 6.32 9.94
C VAL A 121 -5.48 5.17 9.11
N ASP A 122 -4.66 4.16 8.89
CA ASP A 122 -4.98 3.08 7.98
C ASP A 122 -5.84 2.00 8.66
N LEU A 123 -5.53 1.65 9.91
CA LEU A 123 -6.17 0.58 10.67
C LEU A 123 -6.45 0.98 12.10
N LYS A 124 -7.47 0.37 12.69
CA LYS A 124 -7.70 0.42 14.15
C LYS A 124 -8.29 -0.87 14.68
N LYS A 125 -8.18 -1.10 15.98
CA LYS A 125 -9.02 -2.08 16.66
C LYS A 125 -10.44 -1.55 16.83
N GLU A 126 -11.41 -2.46 16.80
CA GLU A 126 -12.85 -2.15 17.00
C GLU A 126 -13.11 -1.42 18.31
N ASP A 127 -12.36 -1.75 19.38
CA ASP A 127 -12.46 -1.15 20.72
C ASP A 127 -11.71 0.19 20.86
N ASN A 128 -11.11 0.71 19.78
CA ASN A 128 -10.30 1.95 19.73
C ASN A 128 -9.10 1.95 20.70
N THR A 129 -8.56 0.79 21.06
CA THR A 129 -7.37 0.69 21.93
C THR A 129 -6.06 0.78 21.15
N ILE A 130 -6.09 0.45 19.84
CA ILE A 130 -4.90 0.50 18.97
C ILE A 130 -5.26 1.15 17.65
N PHE A 131 -4.40 2.07 17.19
CA PHE A 131 -4.46 2.72 15.89
C PHE A 131 -3.14 2.52 15.17
N ILE A 132 -3.17 2.29 13.86
CA ILE A 132 -1.98 2.02 13.05
C ILE A 132 -1.98 2.89 11.80
N GLU A 133 -0.91 3.65 11.62
CA GLU A 133 -0.48 4.18 10.33
C GLU A 133 0.46 3.15 9.71
N LEU A 134 0.06 2.51 8.63
CA LEU A 134 0.79 1.41 8.02
C LEU A 134 1.55 1.88 6.78
N LYS A 135 2.80 1.48 6.65
CA LYS A 135 3.62 1.69 5.46
C LYS A 135 4.14 0.36 4.94
N ASN A 136 4.22 0.23 3.62
CA ASN A 136 4.77 -0.99 3.03
C ASN A 136 6.25 -1.18 3.39
N LYS A 137 7.03 -0.09 3.39
CA LYS A 137 8.48 -0.12 3.69
C LYS A 137 8.87 1.02 4.63
N TYR A 138 9.92 0.80 5.41
CA TYR A 138 10.48 1.78 6.36
C TYR A 138 10.90 3.12 5.73
N ASN A 139 11.27 3.14 4.45
CA ASN A 139 11.84 4.30 3.73
C ASN A 139 10.86 4.98 2.75
N THR A 140 9.54 4.81 2.94
CA THR A 140 8.53 5.39 2.05
C THR A 140 8.09 6.80 2.43
N VAL A 141 8.61 7.34 3.53
CA VAL A 141 8.21 8.65 4.07
C VAL A 141 9.42 9.58 4.08
N ASN A 142 9.29 10.76 3.47
CA ASN A 142 10.30 11.82 3.57
C ASN A 142 10.15 12.60 4.89
N SER A 143 11.09 13.51 5.19
CA SER A 143 11.13 14.29 6.43
C SER A 143 9.84 15.09 6.69
N ASP A 144 9.28 15.71 5.65
CA ASP A 144 8.07 16.52 5.79
C ASP A 144 6.84 15.66 6.09
N SER A 145 6.72 14.53 5.39
CA SER A 145 5.66 13.56 5.63
C SER A 145 5.78 12.88 7.00
N LEU A 146 7.01 12.74 7.52
CA LEU A 146 7.26 12.17 8.85
C LEU A 146 6.62 13.03 9.95
N SER A 147 6.80 14.35 9.89
CA SER A 147 6.16 15.29 10.82
C SER A 147 4.64 15.17 10.77
N ALA A 148 4.05 15.06 9.59
CA ALA A 148 2.60 14.91 9.41
C ALA A 148 2.08 13.58 10.01
N VAL A 149 2.80 12.47 9.81
CA VAL A 149 2.47 11.18 10.42
C VAL A 149 2.48 11.30 11.94
N ARG A 150 3.53 11.91 12.51
CA ARG A 150 3.63 12.11 13.94
C ARG A 150 2.48 12.93 14.52
N GLN A 151 2.19 14.09 13.92
CA GLN A 151 1.09 14.96 14.36
C GLN A 151 -0.25 14.21 14.34
N LYS A 152 -0.49 13.38 13.33
CA LYS A 152 -1.66 12.52 13.21
C LYS A 152 -1.74 11.56 14.40
N LEU A 153 -0.68 10.81 14.69
CA LEU A 153 -0.65 9.84 15.76
C LEU A 153 -0.79 10.48 17.14
N VAL A 154 -0.13 11.63 17.37
CA VAL A 154 -0.27 12.41 18.61
C VAL A 154 -1.71 12.90 18.79
N LYS A 155 -2.36 13.36 17.73
CA LYS A 155 -3.76 13.74 17.81
C LYS A 155 -4.65 12.58 18.24
N ILE A 156 -4.44 11.39 17.68
CA ILE A 156 -5.21 10.19 18.03
C ILE A 156 -5.07 9.86 19.51
N THR A 157 -3.85 9.84 20.06
CA THR A 157 -3.67 9.54 21.49
C THR A 157 -4.26 10.60 22.42
N LYS A 158 -4.44 11.83 21.95
CA LYS A 158 -5.19 12.87 22.66
C LYS A 158 -6.70 12.65 22.59
N ASP A 159 -7.22 12.29 21.42
CA ASP A 159 -8.65 12.03 21.21
C ASP A 159 -9.09 10.72 21.88
N PHE A 160 -8.16 9.75 22.02
CA PHE A 160 -8.36 8.45 22.67
C PHE A 160 -7.27 8.19 23.72
N PRO A 161 -7.39 8.76 24.96
CA PRO A 161 -6.29 8.76 25.94
C PRO A 161 -5.81 7.36 26.41
N ASN A 162 -6.63 6.32 26.22
CA ASN A 162 -6.29 4.93 26.59
C ASN A 162 -5.81 4.11 25.37
N SER A 163 -5.51 4.76 24.26
CA SER A 163 -5.06 4.09 23.04
C SER A 163 -3.55 4.16 22.86
N ILE A 164 -3.05 3.19 22.08
CA ILE A 164 -1.68 3.20 21.55
C ILE A 164 -1.77 3.46 20.06
N ALA A 165 -0.93 4.35 19.55
CA ALA A 165 -0.83 4.66 18.14
C ALA A 165 0.52 4.21 17.58
N TYR A 166 0.47 3.37 16.54
CA TYR A 166 1.66 2.81 15.91
C TYR A 166 1.91 3.43 14.54
N TRP A 167 3.18 3.66 14.26
CA TRP A 167 3.69 3.80 12.91
C TRP A 167 4.37 2.48 12.53
N ALA A 168 3.71 1.71 11.68
CA ALA A 168 4.10 0.34 11.37
C ALA A 168 4.64 0.19 9.94
N PHE A 169 5.59 -0.72 9.77
CA PHE A 169 6.14 -1.10 8.47
C PHE A 169 5.97 -2.60 8.26
N VAL A 170 5.57 -2.99 7.04
CA VAL A 170 5.57 -4.41 6.65
C VAL A 170 6.99 -4.91 6.40
N ILE A 171 7.81 -4.07 5.76
CA ILE A 171 9.21 -4.39 5.43
C ILE A 171 10.11 -3.42 6.19
N GLU A 172 10.79 -3.96 7.19
CA GLU A 172 11.80 -3.25 7.99
C GLU A 172 13.18 -3.32 7.31
N LYS A 173 14.06 -2.36 7.65
CA LYS A 173 15.39 -2.21 7.04
C LYS A 173 16.27 -3.46 7.15
N ASN A 174 16.23 -4.12 8.29
CA ASN A 174 17.09 -5.27 8.59
C ASN A 174 16.36 -6.61 8.41
N GLY A 175 15.09 -6.60 7.95
CA GLY A 175 14.28 -7.81 7.80
C GLY A 175 13.89 -8.48 9.12
N THR A 176 14.03 -7.77 10.24
CA THR A 176 13.66 -8.24 11.57
C THR A 176 12.28 -7.73 11.95
N SER A 177 11.56 -8.45 12.79
CA SER A 177 10.34 -7.97 13.41
C SER A 177 10.63 -7.46 14.81
N GLY A 178 9.91 -6.43 15.24
CA GLY A 178 10.08 -5.87 16.57
C GLY A 178 9.21 -4.63 16.78
N GLU A 179 9.30 -4.10 17.98
CA GLU A 179 8.61 -2.89 18.41
C GLU A 179 9.60 -2.02 19.18
N SER A 180 9.51 -0.72 18.98
CA SER A 180 10.32 0.25 19.71
C SER A 180 9.56 1.55 19.91
N GLU A 181 9.89 2.26 20.96
CA GLU A 181 9.38 3.62 21.15
C GLU A 181 9.93 4.54 20.05
N TRP A 182 9.02 5.33 19.46
CA TRP A 182 9.42 6.28 18.43
C TRP A 182 9.82 7.62 19.03
N VAL A 183 11.13 7.90 19.06
CA VAL A 183 11.69 9.18 19.47
C VAL A 183 11.88 10.06 18.23
N TYR A 184 11.16 11.19 18.17
CA TYR A 184 11.29 12.16 17.09
C TYR A 184 12.19 13.32 17.53
N LEU A 185 13.35 13.47 16.88
CA LEU A 185 14.38 14.46 17.24
C LEU A 185 13.97 15.93 17.00
N GLY A 186 12.85 16.17 16.32
CA GLY A 186 12.31 17.51 16.05
C GLY A 186 11.41 18.08 17.13
N ASP A 187 11.11 17.33 18.19
CA ASP A 187 10.30 17.78 19.33
C ASP A 187 11.20 18.08 20.53
N ASN A 188 11.04 19.27 21.07
CA ASN A 188 11.59 19.61 22.39
C ASN A 188 10.90 18.87 23.55
N ASN A 189 10.01 17.92 23.25
CA ASN A 189 9.31 17.11 24.22
C ASN A 189 9.75 15.64 24.08
N PRO A 190 10.61 15.13 24.97
CA PRO A 190 11.22 13.80 24.86
C PRO A 190 10.28 12.65 25.28
N LYS A 191 9.00 12.89 25.47
CA LYS A 191 8.06 11.88 25.96
C LYS A 191 6.82 11.83 25.06
N LEU A 192 6.83 10.91 24.15
CA LEU A 192 5.67 10.20 23.62
C LEU A 192 6.03 8.74 23.56
#